data_13bb87398b7b88a165d52c27aec60626
#
_entry.id   13bb87398b7b88a165d52c27aec60626
#
_cell.length_a   1.000
_cell.length_b   1.000
_cell.length_c   1.000
_cell.angle_alpha   90.00
_cell.angle_beta   90.00
_cell.angle_gamma   90.00
#
_symmetry.space_group_name_H-M   'P 1'
#
loop_
_entity.id
_entity.type
_entity.pdbx_description
1 polymer ?
#
loop_
_entity_poly.entity_id
_entity_poly.type
_entity_poly.pdbx_seq_one_letter_code
_entity_poly.pdbx_strand_id
1 'polypeptide(L)' 'MIKMNDPAFKKLTEIVDTLMGENGCPWDKVQTRESLKPYLVEEVYETLEALDGNNPEEIKDELGDLLYQILFHAKISENR' A
#
# COMPACT_ATOMS: atom_id res chain seq x y z
N MET A 1 -2.27 18.21 3.98
CA MET A 1 -1.76 17.40 2.88
C MET A 1 -0.42 16.76 3.25
N ILE A 2 -0.21 15.51 2.87
CA ILE A 2 1.03 14.78 3.17
C ILE A 2 2.14 15.30 2.26
N LYS A 3 3.26 15.69 2.86
CA LYS A 3 4.45 16.10 2.11
C LYS A 3 5.30 14.86 1.82
N MET A 4 5.73 14.69 0.59
CA MET A 4 6.48 13.51 0.16
C MET A 4 7.83 13.37 0.87
N ASN A 5 8.39 14.45 1.38
CA ASN A 5 9.64 14.42 2.14
C ASN A 5 9.43 14.37 3.66
N ASP A 6 8.20 14.21 4.11
CA ASP A 6 7.90 14.06 5.54
C ASP A 6 8.59 12.80 6.09
N PRO A 7 9.23 12.88 7.28
CA PRO A 7 9.93 11.73 7.85
C PRO A 7 9.06 10.49 8.04
N ALA A 8 7.78 10.67 8.38
CA ALA A 8 6.86 9.53 8.56
C ALA A 8 6.60 8.85 7.22
N PHE A 9 6.38 9.63 6.16
CA PHE A 9 6.17 9.08 4.82
C PHE A 9 7.42 8.36 4.31
N LYS A 10 8.58 8.99 4.52
CA LYS A 10 9.86 8.41 4.12
C LYS A 10 10.10 7.06 4.82
N LYS A 11 9.78 6.99 6.11
CA LYS A 11 9.91 5.74 6.87
C LYS A 11 9.00 4.65 6.30
N LEU A 12 7.79 5.00 5.92
CA LEU A 12 6.85 4.06 5.31
C LEU A 12 7.37 3.52 3.98
N THR A 13 7.94 4.39 3.13
CA THR A 13 8.52 3.95 1.86
C THR A 13 9.74 3.05 2.08
N GLU A 14 10.52 3.28 3.12
CA GLU A 14 11.65 2.42 3.48
C GLU A 14 11.17 1.03 3.91
N ILE A 15 10.05 0.93 4.61
CA ILE A 15 9.46 -0.36 4.97
C ILE A 15 9.07 -1.14 3.72
N VAL A 16 8.43 -0.48 2.75
CA VAL A 16 8.07 -1.11 1.48
C VAL A 16 9.31 -1.56 0.73
N ASP A 17 10.36 -0.72 0.69
CA ASP A 17 11.63 -1.08 0.07
C ASP A 17 12.21 -2.37 0.68
N THR A 18 12.15 -2.48 2.01
CA THR A 18 12.65 -3.66 2.71
C THR A 18 11.83 -4.91 2.36
N LEU A 19 10.51 -4.79 2.36
CA LEU A 19 9.62 -5.92 2.07
C LEU A 19 9.78 -6.45 0.65
N MET A 20 10.05 -5.57 -0.30
CA MET A 20 10.23 -5.94 -1.70
C MET A 20 11.69 -6.19 -2.08
N GLY A 21 12.60 -6.06 -1.12
CA GLY A 21 14.03 -6.28 -1.34
C GLY A 21 14.40 -7.75 -1.34
N GLU A 22 15.67 -8.03 -1.61
CA GLU A 22 16.21 -9.39 -1.74
C GLU A 22 15.94 -10.26 -0.53
N ASN A 23 16.06 -9.69 0.66
CA ASN A 23 15.83 -10.41 1.92
C ASN A 23 14.48 -10.08 2.56
N GLY A 24 13.56 -9.55 1.77
CA GLY A 24 12.25 -9.16 2.26
C GLY A 24 11.23 -10.29 2.22
N CYS A 25 9.95 -9.91 2.21
CA CYS A 25 8.85 -10.86 2.17
C CYS A 25 8.84 -11.62 0.83
N PRO A 26 8.93 -12.96 0.82
CA PRO A 26 8.92 -13.72 -0.44
C PRO A 26 7.69 -13.46 -1.30
N TRP A 27 6.53 -13.24 -0.68
CA TRP A 27 5.31 -12.95 -1.41
C TRP A 27 5.37 -11.55 -2.05
N ASP A 28 5.80 -10.55 -1.29
CA ASP A 28 5.83 -9.16 -1.75
C ASP A 28 6.81 -8.94 -2.90
N LYS A 29 8.00 -9.55 -2.80
CA LYS A 29 9.06 -9.28 -3.77
C LYS A 29 8.82 -9.88 -5.15
N VAL A 30 7.90 -10.85 -5.28
CA VAL A 30 7.57 -11.46 -6.57
C VAL A 30 6.33 -10.86 -7.22
N GLN A 31 5.70 -9.88 -6.59
CA GLN A 31 4.50 -9.27 -7.13
C GLN A 31 4.79 -8.40 -8.35
N THR A 32 3.85 -8.35 -9.26
CA THR A 32 3.90 -7.53 -10.47
C THR A 32 2.72 -6.58 -10.47
N ARG A 33 2.72 -5.62 -11.41
CA ARG A 33 1.56 -4.73 -11.59
C ARG A 33 0.28 -5.54 -11.80
N GLU A 34 0.37 -6.55 -12.66
CA GLU A 34 -0.78 -7.39 -13.00
C GLU A 34 -1.27 -8.22 -11.81
N SER A 35 -0.35 -8.78 -11.03
CA SER A 35 -0.74 -9.60 -9.88
C SER A 35 -1.38 -8.79 -8.77
N LEU A 36 -1.03 -7.49 -8.65
CA LEU A 36 -1.57 -6.62 -7.61
C LEU A 36 -2.85 -5.87 -8.01
N LYS A 37 -3.21 -5.84 -9.30
CA LYS A 37 -4.44 -5.15 -9.72
C LYS A 37 -5.69 -5.62 -9.00
N PRO A 38 -5.95 -6.93 -8.87
CA PRO A 38 -7.15 -7.40 -8.15
C PRO A 38 -7.17 -6.95 -6.69
N TYR A 39 -6.01 -6.94 -6.04
CA TYR A 39 -5.91 -6.52 -4.64
C TYR A 39 -6.18 -5.03 -4.49
N LEU A 40 -5.71 -4.22 -5.44
CA LEU A 40 -5.98 -2.78 -5.42
C LEU A 40 -7.47 -2.49 -5.54
N VAL A 41 -8.16 -3.18 -6.47
CA VAL A 41 -9.60 -3.01 -6.65
C VAL A 41 -10.34 -3.44 -5.38
N GLU A 42 -9.97 -4.58 -4.80
CA GLU A 42 -10.57 -5.09 -3.58
C GLU A 42 -10.43 -4.10 -2.42
N GLU A 43 -9.24 -3.52 -2.25
CA GLU A 43 -9.00 -2.54 -1.19
C GLU A 43 -9.81 -1.26 -1.38
N VAL A 44 -10.03 -0.84 -2.62
CA VAL A 44 -10.89 0.32 -2.90
C VAL A 44 -12.32 0.04 -2.44
N TYR A 45 -12.86 -1.14 -2.77
CA TYR A 45 -14.21 -1.50 -2.34
C TYR A 45 -14.32 -1.61 -0.82
N GLU A 46 -13.35 -2.24 -0.16
CA GLU A 46 -13.32 -2.34 1.29
C GLU A 46 -13.26 -0.96 1.95
N THR A 47 -12.49 -0.04 1.37
CA THR A 47 -12.41 1.33 1.85
C THR A 47 -13.76 2.04 1.73
N LEU A 48 -14.43 1.88 0.60
CA LEU A 48 -15.75 2.47 0.38
C LEU A 48 -16.78 1.93 1.39
N GLU A 49 -16.77 0.63 1.62
CA GLU A 49 -17.65 0.01 2.63
C GLU A 49 -17.37 0.56 4.03
N ALA A 50 -16.11 0.70 4.38
CA ALA A 50 -15.72 1.24 5.68
C ALA A 50 -16.20 2.68 5.84
N LEU A 51 -16.08 3.50 4.79
CA LEU A 51 -16.56 4.88 4.80
C LEU A 51 -18.06 4.95 5.02
N ASP A 52 -18.81 4.06 4.38
CA ASP A 52 -20.27 3.99 4.54
C ASP A 52 -20.68 3.56 5.95
N GLY A 53 -19.85 2.74 6.60
CA GLY A 53 -20.12 2.25 7.94
C GLY A 53 -19.84 3.25 9.05
N ASN A 54 -19.11 4.32 8.77
CA ASN A 54 -18.78 5.40 9.72
C ASN A 54 -18.03 4.96 10.99
N ASN A 55 -17.34 3.82 10.96
CA ASN A 55 -16.49 3.41 12.07
C ASN A 55 -15.07 3.93 11.84
N PRO A 56 -14.57 4.90 12.64
CA PRO A 56 -13.27 5.52 12.41
C PRO A 56 -12.10 4.53 12.38
N GLU A 57 -12.12 3.49 13.20
CA GLU A 57 -11.04 2.51 13.24
C GLU A 57 -10.99 1.66 11.98
N GLU A 58 -12.15 1.23 11.48
CA GLU A 58 -12.22 0.49 10.21
C GLU A 58 -11.79 1.35 9.04
N ILE A 59 -12.23 2.60 9.02
CA ILE A 59 -11.84 3.55 7.96
C ILE A 59 -10.33 3.72 7.94
N LYS A 60 -9.73 3.91 9.11
CA LYS A 60 -8.29 4.07 9.24
C LYS A 60 -7.54 2.85 8.74
N ASP A 61 -7.99 1.65 9.13
CA ASP A 61 -7.34 0.41 8.74
C ASP A 61 -7.41 0.19 7.23
N GLU A 62 -8.58 0.40 6.63
CA GLU A 62 -8.74 0.22 5.20
C GLU A 62 -7.98 1.26 4.38
N LEU A 63 -7.92 2.50 4.86
CA LEU A 63 -7.10 3.53 4.21
C LEU A 63 -5.62 3.18 4.27
N GLY A 64 -5.17 2.60 5.39
CA GLY A 64 -3.80 2.14 5.53
C GLY A 64 -3.48 1.03 4.53
N ASP A 65 -4.37 0.05 4.39
CA ASP A 65 -4.20 -1.05 3.44
C ASP A 65 -4.18 -0.55 2.00
N LEU A 66 -5.05 0.40 1.68
CA LEU A 66 -5.06 1.02 0.35
C LEU A 66 -3.76 1.77 0.07
N LEU A 67 -3.25 2.50 1.06
CA LEU A 67 -1.97 3.20 0.93
C LEU A 67 -0.83 2.22 0.66
N TYR A 68 -0.82 1.07 1.33
CA TYR A 68 0.16 0.02 1.08
C TYR A 68 0.14 -0.44 -0.37
N GLN A 69 -1.05 -0.66 -0.94
CA GLN A 69 -1.18 -1.04 -2.34
C GLN A 69 -0.58 0.01 -3.27
N ILE A 70 -0.84 1.27 -2.97
CA ILE A 70 -0.31 2.39 -3.76
C ILE A 70 1.23 2.39 -3.72
N LEU A 71 1.81 2.21 -2.54
CA LEU A 71 3.26 2.21 -2.37
C LEU A 71 3.92 1.01 -3.05
N PHE A 72 3.31 -0.17 -3.02
CA PHE A 72 3.81 -1.34 -3.73
C PHE A 72 3.85 -1.09 -5.23
N HIS A 73 2.77 -0.54 -5.80
CA HIS A 73 2.73 -0.21 -7.22
C HIS A 73 3.79 0.84 -7.60
N ALA A 74 3.98 1.84 -6.73
CA ALA A 74 5.00 2.87 -6.95
C ALA A 74 6.39 2.25 -6.95
N LYS A 75 6.65 1.34 -6.04
CA LYS A 75 7.95 0.66 -5.94
C LYS A 75 8.22 -0.21 -7.15
N ILE A 76 7.23 -0.96 -7.61
CA ILE A 76 7.36 -1.78 -8.82
C ILE A 76 7.67 -0.90 -10.03
N SER A 77 7.01 0.25 -10.14
CA SER A 77 7.21 1.19 -11.24
C SER A 77 8.60 1.84 -11.21
N GLU A 78 9.13 2.07 -10.01
CA GLU A 78 10.48 2.62 -9.85
C GLU A 78 11.55 1.68 -10.38
N ASN A 79 11.36 0.36 -10.21
CA ASN A 79 12.33 -0.65 -10.60
C ASN A 79 12.19 -1.09 -12.05
N ARG A 80 11.29 -0.50 -12.80
CA ARG A 80 11.01 -0.84 -14.20
C ARG A 80 10.87 0.42 -15.06
#